data_f588c2b77d67ffa1c7aa44a95ec43769
#
_entry.id   f588c2b77d67ffa1c7aa44a95ec43769
#
_cell.length_a   1.000
_cell.length_b   1.000
_cell.length_c   1.000
_cell.angle_alpha   90.00
_cell.angle_beta   90.00
_cell.angle_gamma   90.00
#
_symmetry.space_group_name_H-M   'P 1'
#
loop_
_entity.id
_entity.type
_entity.pdbx_description
1 polymer ?
#
loop_
_entity_poly.entity_id
_entity_poly.type
_entity_poly.pdbx_seq_one_letter_code
_entity_poly.pdbx_strand_id
1 'polypeptide(L)'
;RVDELCRVLLEFKNIMKSYQVSDYKAYGTSAIREMKNKAILLDQIEQRTKLHIDVLSNSEQRFLDYKSIAFQGEGFQKIIENGTAILDIGGGSIQISLFYNDTLVSTQNMKMGVLRLQERLHHLDASMRQYDSLIKEIVESQMNVYQKLYLKDRQIKNIIVVDDYLAGVLQKHTMDGKHFGYMKVKDYFDFQKDIHNKTV
;
A
#
# COMPACT_ATOMS: atom_id res chain seq x y z
N ARG A 1 18.37 14.47 3.21
CA ARG A 1 17.30 13.60 2.62
C ARG A 1 17.39 13.53 1.09
N VAL A 2 17.52 14.67 0.36
CA VAL A 2 17.64 14.65 -1.12
C VAL A 2 18.93 13.97 -1.56
N ASP A 3 20.04 14.25 -0.87
CA ASP A 3 21.34 13.63 -1.16
C ASP A 3 21.29 12.11 -0.97
N GLU A 4 20.63 11.66 0.07
CA GLU A 4 20.43 10.23 0.36
C GLU A 4 19.58 9.56 -0.73
N LEU A 5 18.48 10.20 -1.14
CA LEU A 5 17.66 9.69 -2.24
C LEU A 5 18.47 9.59 -3.53
N CYS A 6 19.22 10.62 -3.89
CA CYS A 6 20.06 10.59 -5.09
C CYS A 6 21.15 9.50 -5.00
N ARG A 7 21.72 9.27 -3.83
CA ARG A 7 22.71 8.19 -3.62
C ARG A 7 22.08 6.83 -3.90
N VAL A 8 20.91 6.55 -3.32
CA VAL A 8 20.19 5.29 -3.54
C VAL A 8 19.81 5.12 -5.01
N LEU A 9 19.33 6.17 -5.67
CA LEU A 9 18.98 6.11 -7.08
C LEU A 9 20.21 5.85 -7.99
N LEU A 10 21.37 6.38 -7.64
CA LEU A 10 22.62 6.08 -8.35
C LEU A 10 23.06 4.62 -8.15
N GLU A 11 22.84 4.05 -6.97
CA GLU A 11 23.06 2.62 -6.72
C GLU A 11 22.15 1.76 -7.61
N PHE A 12 20.85 2.06 -7.68
CA PHE A 12 19.94 1.39 -8.61
C PHE A 12 20.39 1.53 -10.06
N LYS A 13 20.85 2.70 -10.48
CA LYS A 13 21.37 2.91 -11.82
C LYS A 13 22.59 2.03 -12.11
N ASN A 14 23.50 1.87 -11.16
CA ASN A 14 24.66 0.99 -11.29
C ASN A 14 24.23 -0.50 -11.40
N ILE A 15 23.24 -0.91 -10.60
CA ILE A 15 22.66 -2.26 -10.69
C ILE A 15 22.04 -2.47 -12.08
N MET A 16 21.19 -1.55 -12.55
CA MET A 16 20.61 -1.63 -13.90
C MET A 16 21.67 -1.77 -14.98
N LYS A 17 22.78 -1.02 -14.87
CA LYS A 17 23.91 -1.11 -15.80
C LYS A 17 24.58 -2.50 -15.75
N SER A 18 24.78 -3.08 -14.56
CA SER A 18 25.38 -4.41 -14.41
C SER A 18 24.51 -5.52 -15.01
N TYR A 19 23.20 -5.36 -15.01
CA TYR A 19 22.23 -6.26 -15.65
C TYR A 19 21.93 -5.92 -17.10
N GLN A 20 22.62 -4.94 -17.70
CA GLN A 20 22.43 -4.47 -19.09
C GLN A 20 20.98 -4.08 -19.40
N VAL A 21 20.31 -3.44 -18.43
CA VAL A 21 18.93 -2.94 -18.60
C VAL A 21 18.93 -1.84 -19.66
N SER A 22 18.15 -2.03 -20.74
CA SER A 22 17.99 -1.04 -21.81
C SER A 22 16.95 0.01 -21.50
N ASP A 23 15.85 -0.43 -20.82
CA ASP A 23 14.70 0.43 -20.53
C ASP A 23 14.28 0.32 -19.07
N TYR A 24 13.83 1.42 -18.50
CA TYR A 24 13.31 1.47 -17.14
C TYR A 24 12.11 2.41 -17.06
N LYS A 25 11.29 2.21 -16.03
CA LYS A 25 10.29 3.19 -15.59
C LYS A 25 10.43 3.40 -14.09
N ALA A 26 10.52 4.66 -13.68
CA ALA A 26 10.58 5.03 -12.27
C ALA A 26 9.36 5.89 -11.91
N TYR A 27 8.65 5.51 -10.88
CA TYR A 27 7.43 6.18 -10.46
C TYR A 27 7.55 6.77 -9.05
N GLY A 28 7.15 8.04 -8.92
CA GLY A 28 6.93 8.70 -7.64
C GLY A 28 5.46 8.59 -7.24
N THR A 29 5.21 8.18 -6.00
CA THR A 29 3.85 8.02 -5.45
C THR A 29 3.53 9.10 -4.42
N SER A 30 2.76 8.81 -3.39
CA SER A 30 2.20 9.77 -2.44
C SER A 30 3.25 10.71 -1.83
N ALA A 31 4.45 10.23 -1.49
CA ALA A 31 5.49 11.04 -0.89
C ALA A 31 5.93 12.20 -1.79
N ILE A 32 6.22 11.92 -3.07
CA ILE A 32 6.62 12.95 -4.06
C ILE A 32 5.39 13.73 -4.52
N ARG A 33 4.28 13.07 -4.79
CA ARG A 33 3.05 13.69 -5.28
C ARG A 33 2.56 14.83 -4.39
N GLU A 34 2.69 14.69 -3.07
CA GLU A 34 2.19 15.66 -2.10
C GLU A 34 3.21 16.72 -1.68
N MET A 35 4.43 16.66 -2.17
CA MET A 35 5.45 17.66 -1.86
C MET A 35 5.13 19.00 -2.53
N LYS A 36 5.25 20.09 -1.77
CA LYS A 36 5.08 21.46 -2.29
C LYS A 36 6.13 21.85 -3.34
N ASN A 37 7.37 21.38 -3.15
CA ASN A 37 8.53 21.68 -4.00
C ASN A 37 8.91 20.49 -4.91
N LYS A 38 7.95 19.65 -5.29
CA LYS A 38 8.21 18.43 -6.09
C LYS A 38 8.94 18.72 -7.42
N ALA A 39 8.62 19.81 -8.10
CA ALA A 39 9.27 20.14 -9.36
C ALA A 39 10.78 20.37 -9.17
N ILE A 40 11.18 21.08 -8.12
CA ILE A 40 12.59 21.32 -7.78
C ILE A 40 13.27 20.00 -7.42
N LEU A 41 12.60 19.15 -6.65
CA LEU A 41 13.14 17.83 -6.28
C LEU A 41 13.38 16.96 -7.51
N LEU A 42 12.39 16.87 -8.41
CA LEU A 42 12.49 16.06 -9.64
C LEU A 42 13.60 16.57 -10.55
N ASP A 43 13.72 17.86 -10.73
CA ASP A 43 14.82 18.47 -11.48
C ASP A 43 16.19 18.13 -10.88
N GLN A 44 16.34 18.26 -9.56
CA GLN A 44 17.58 17.88 -8.86
C GLN A 44 17.91 16.40 -9.03
N ILE A 45 16.92 15.52 -8.94
CA ILE A 45 17.12 14.09 -9.16
C ILE A 45 17.62 13.84 -10.59
N GLU A 46 16.93 14.39 -11.57
CA GLU A 46 17.27 14.20 -12.98
C GLU A 46 18.66 14.77 -13.33
N GLN A 47 18.99 15.97 -12.83
CA GLN A 47 20.31 16.57 -13.02
C GLN A 47 21.44 15.71 -12.43
N ARG A 48 21.25 15.16 -11.23
CA ARG A 48 22.28 14.45 -10.47
C ARG A 48 22.39 12.99 -10.86
N THR A 49 21.28 12.33 -11.17
CA THR A 49 21.25 10.88 -11.43
C THR A 49 21.04 10.52 -12.90
N LYS A 50 20.54 11.47 -13.69
CA LYS A 50 20.07 11.24 -15.06
C LYS A 50 18.96 10.18 -15.13
N LEU A 51 18.18 10.06 -14.06
CA LEU A 51 16.99 9.23 -14.03
C LEU A 51 15.75 10.13 -14.05
N HIS A 52 14.83 9.81 -14.92
CA HIS A 52 13.54 10.47 -15.00
C HIS A 52 12.52 9.73 -14.10
N ILE A 53 11.76 10.49 -13.32
CA ILE A 53 10.71 9.97 -12.44
C ILE A 53 9.38 10.58 -12.82
N ASP A 54 8.45 9.73 -13.23
CA ASP A 54 7.05 10.09 -13.44
C ASP A 54 6.28 10.08 -12.11
N VAL A 55 5.51 11.13 -11.83
CA VAL A 55 4.71 11.18 -10.61
C VAL A 55 3.29 10.73 -10.91
N LEU A 56 2.94 9.54 -10.42
CA LEU A 56 1.61 8.99 -10.62
C LEU A 56 0.54 9.77 -9.84
N SER A 57 -0.58 10.05 -10.50
CA SER A 57 -1.82 10.40 -9.81
C SER A 57 -2.37 9.22 -9.02
N ASN A 58 -3.30 9.48 -8.09
CA ASN A 58 -3.98 8.41 -7.36
C ASN A 58 -4.72 7.43 -8.31
N SER A 59 -5.25 7.94 -9.41
CA SER A 59 -5.99 7.12 -10.38
C SER A 59 -5.05 6.23 -11.21
N GLU A 60 -3.91 6.75 -11.64
CA GLU A 60 -2.89 5.95 -12.36
C GLU A 60 -2.31 4.87 -11.47
N GLN A 61 -1.98 5.19 -10.21
CA GLN A 61 -1.51 4.19 -9.25
C GLN A 61 -2.52 3.06 -9.11
N ARG A 62 -3.79 3.37 -8.81
CA ARG A 62 -4.86 2.36 -8.70
C ARG A 62 -5.03 1.53 -9.97
N PHE A 63 -4.91 2.14 -11.14
CA PHE A 63 -5.00 1.39 -12.39
C PHE A 63 -3.88 0.35 -12.51
N LEU A 64 -2.66 0.70 -12.10
CA LEU A 64 -1.54 -0.24 -12.08
C LEU A 64 -1.78 -1.38 -11.08
N ASP A 65 -2.31 -1.05 -9.88
CA ASP A 65 -2.65 -2.05 -8.86
C ASP A 65 -3.69 -3.03 -9.39
N TYR A 66 -4.78 -2.56 -10.02
CA TYR A 66 -5.80 -3.42 -10.60
C TYR A 66 -5.24 -4.31 -11.72
N LYS A 67 -4.38 -3.76 -12.57
CA LYS A 67 -3.70 -4.54 -13.60
C LYS A 67 -2.82 -5.64 -12.99
N SER A 68 -2.05 -5.28 -11.98
CA SER A 68 -1.18 -6.24 -11.28
C SER A 68 -1.99 -7.40 -10.69
N ILE A 69 -3.08 -7.10 -10.00
CA ILE A 69 -3.96 -8.11 -9.40
C ILE A 69 -4.63 -8.96 -10.48
N ALA A 70 -5.13 -8.33 -11.55
CA ALA A 70 -5.80 -9.04 -12.65
C ALA A 70 -4.85 -9.99 -13.40
N PHE A 71 -3.57 -9.66 -13.51
CA PHE A 71 -2.57 -10.51 -14.14
C PHE A 71 -2.16 -11.73 -13.28
N GLN A 72 -2.41 -11.72 -11.97
CA GLN A 72 -2.01 -12.79 -11.08
C GLN A 72 -2.92 -14.03 -11.11
N GLY A 73 -4.09 -13.97 -11.75
CA GLY A 73 -4.94 -15.15 -11.83
C GLY A 73 -6.27 -14.96 -12.54
N GLU A 74 -6.75 -16.05 -13.12
CA GLU A 74 -8.07 -16.13 -13.80
C GLU A 74 -9.28 -15.93 -12.86
N GLY A 75 -9.02 -15.84 -11.54
CA GLY A 75 -10.07 -15.70 -10.52
C GLY A 75 -10.50 -14.27 -10.22
N PHE A 76 -9.77 -13.26 -10.69
CA PHE A 76 -10.03 -11.85 -10.33
C PHE A 76 -11.49 -11.44 -10.66
N GLN A 77 -11.96 -11.76 -11.87
CA GLN A 77 -13.32 -11.46 -12.27
C GLN A 77 -14.36 -12.04 -11.30
N LYS A 78 -14.22 -13.31 -10.93
CA LYS A 78 -15.12 -13.99 -9.98
C LYS A 78 -15.06 -13.40 -8.57
N ILE A 79 -13.90 -12.89 -8.18
CA ILE A 79 -13.71 -12.28 -6.86
C ILE A 79 -14.45 -10.96 -6.79
N ILE A 80 -14.36 -10.10 -7.82
CA ILE A 80 -14.98 -8.78 -7.84
C ILE A 80 -16.50 -8.81 -8.05
N GLU A 81 -17.07 -9.91 -8.58
CA GLU A 81 -18.52 -10.15 -8.60
C GLU A 81 -19.14 -10.12 -7.21
N ASN A 82 -18.42 -10.65 -6.24
CA ASN A 82 -18.87 -10.75 -4.86
C ASN A 82 -18.23 -9.64 -4.03
N GLY A 83 -18.94 -8.71 -3.49
CA GLY A 83 -18.48 -7.58 -2.69
C GLY A 83 -17.02 -7.68 -2.23
N THR A 84 -16.11 -7.00 -2.95
CA THR A 84 -14.67 -7.10 -2.75
C THR A 84 -14.06 -5.73 -2.46
N ALA A 85 -13.28 -5.63 -1.40
CA ALA A 85 -12.46 -4.46 -1.12
C ALA A 85 -11.01 -4.73 -1.53
N ILE A 86 -10.41 -3.81 -2.28
CA ILE A 86 -8.97 -3.79 -2.57
C ILE A 86 -8.35 -2.71 -1.70
N LEU A 87 -7.38 -3.10 -0.88
CA LEU A 87 -6.62 -2.23 0.01
C LEU A 87 -5.17 -2.15 -0.48
N ASP A 88 -4.74 -0.98 -0.93
CA ASP A 88 -3.33 -0.67 -1.16
C ASP A 88 -2.80 0.10 0.05
N ILE A 89 -1.91 -0.53 0.83
CA ILE A 89 -1.36 0.01 2.07
C ILE A 89 0.06 0.48 1.81
N GLY A 90 0.19 1.77 1.54
CA GLY A 90 1.49 2.39 1.31
C GLY A 90 2.04 3.18 2.50
N GLY A 91 3.27 3.65 2.38
CA GLY A 91 3.91 4.48 3.41
C GLY A 91 3.21 5.82 3.66
N GLY A 92 2.67 6.47 2.62
CA GLY A 92 2.04 7.80 2.71
C GLY A 92 0.52 7.79 2.79
N SER A 93 -0.13 6.75 2.26
CA SER A 93 -1.60 6.66 2.18
C SER A 93 -2.06 5.21 2.12
N ILE A 94 -3.32 5.01 2.47
CA ILE A 94 -4.08 3.78 2.22
C ILE A 94 -5.13 4.10 1.17
N GLN A 95 -5.17 3.30 0.11
CA GLN A 95 -6.22 3.39 -0.91
C GLN A 95 -7.20 2.24 -0.72
N ILE A 96 -8.50 2.54 -0.70
CA ILE A 96 -9.56 1.55 -0.61
C ILE A 96 -10.42 1.65 -1.87
N SER A 97 -10.59 0.53 -2.56
CA SER A 97 -11.45 0.41 -3.73
C SER A 97 -12.47 -0.67 -3.49
N LEU A 98 -13.74 -0.35 -3.66
CA LEU A 98 -14.86 -1.24 -3.43
C LEU A 98 -15.47 -1.68 -4.76
N PHE A 99 -15.45 -2.97 -5.00
CA PHE A 99 -16.13 -3.62 -6.12
C PHE A 99 -17.38 -4.35 -5.64
N TYR A 100 -18.45 -4.26 -6.41
CA TYR A 100 -19.69 -4.95 -6.14
C TYR A 100 -20.40 -5.20 -7.48
N ASN A 101 -20.77 -6.44 -7.78
CA ASN A 101 -21.34 -6.86 -9.06
C ASN A 101 -20.49 -6.36 -10.27
N ASP A 102 -19.21 -6.71 -10.28
CA ASP A 102 -18.21 -6.33 -11.31
C ASP A 102 -18.00 -4.84 -11.50
N THR A 103 -18.61 -4.00 -10.68
CA THR A 103 -18.54 -2.55 -10.81
C THR A 103 -17.72 -1.94 -9.69
N LEU A 104 -16.84 -1.01 -10.04
CA LEU A 104 -16.15 -0.16 -9.07
C LEU A 104 -17.14 0.85 -8.47
N VAL A 105 -17.57 0.59 -7.23
CA VAL A 105 -18.58 1.40 -6.54
C VAL A 105 -17.99 2.66 -5.92
N SER A 106 -16.82 2.53 -5.33
CA SER A 106 -16.12 3.65 -4.69
C SER A 106 -14.62 3.44 -4.69
N THR A 107 -13.89 4.53 -4.64
CA THR A 107 -12.47 4.52 -4.40
C THR A 107 -12.11 5.74 -3.54
N GLN A 108 -11.37 5.50 -2.46
CA GLN A 108 -10.94 6.52 -1.51
C GLN A 108 -9.44 6.42 -1.25
N ASN A 109 -8.82 7.57 -1.11
CA ASN A 109 -7.42 7.68 -0.70
C ASN A 109 -7.37 8.36 0.67
N MET A 110 -6.96 7.61 1.67
CA MET A 110 -6.82 8.08 3.04
C MET A 110 -5.36 8.41 3.34
N LYS A 111 -5.09 9.63 3.82
CA LYS A 111 -3.73 10.09 4.13
C LYS A 111 -3.26 9.55 5.48
N MET A 112 -3.21 8.23 5.61
CA MET A 112 -2.84 7.50 6.82
C MET A 112 -1.95 6.28 6.54
N GLY A 113 -1.00 6.42 5.62
CA GLY A 113 -0.01 5.37 5.38
C GLY A 113 0.92 5.16 6.58
N VAL A 114 1.58 4.01 6.61
CA VAL A 114 2.38 3.55 7.77
C VAL A 114 3.44 4.57 8.19
N LEU A 115 4.23 5.09 7.25
CA LEU A 115 5.27 6.07 7.55
C LEU A 115 4.68 7.41 7.99
N ARG A 116 3.55 7.80 7.43
CA ARG A 116 2.85 9.04 7.81
C ARG A 116 2.30 8.95 9.24
N LEU A 117 1.76 7.81 9.62
CA LEU A 117 1.30 7.57 11.00
C LEU A 117 2.48 7.61 11.97
N GLN A 118 3.59 6.93 11.63
CA GLN A 118 4.81 6.99 12.43
C GLN A 118 5.34 8.42 12.60
N GLU A 119 5.42 9.21 11.52
CA GLU A 119 5.88 10.60 11.57
C GLU A 119 5.00 11.47 12.48
N ARG A 120 3.67 11.31 12.38
CA ARG A 120 2.73 12.05 13.25
C ARG A 120 2.90 11.69 14.72
N LEU A 121 3.14 10.43 15.02
CA LEU A 121 3.26 9.94 16.38
C LEU A 121 4.63 10.19 16.99
N HIS A 122 5.68 10.27 16.16
CA HIS A 122 7.05 10.54 16.62
C HIS A 122 7.21 11.90 17.35
N HIS A 123 6.32 12.85 17.09
CA HIS A 123 6.30 14.14 17.77
C HIS A 123 5.51 14.12 19.10
N LEU A 124 4.91 12.97 19.43
CA LEU A 124 4.19 12.78 20.68
C LEU A 124 5.08 12.04 21.66
N ASP A 125 5.26 12.59 22.85
CA ASP A 125 6.01 11.96 23.94
C ASP A 125 5.15 10.86 24.59
N ALA A 126 4.85 9.80 23.83
CA ALA A 126 3.92 8.74 24.21
C ALA A 126 4.64 7.39 24.34
N SER A 127 4.20 6.55 25.28
CA SER A 127 4.66 5.16 25.37
C SER A 127 4.21 4.31 24.18
N MET A 128 4.88 3.19 23.88
CA MET A 128 4.50 2.28 22.79
C MET A 128 3.01 1.86 22.84
N ARG A 129 2.48 1.57 24.03
CA ARG A 129 1.06 1.21 24.20
C ARG A 129 0.10 2.34 23.83
N GLN A 130 0.51 3.59 24.08
CA GLN A 130 -0.26 4.76 23.70
C GLN A 130 -0.23 4.96 22.17
N TYR A 131 0.88 4.64 21.50
CA TYR A 131 0.97 4.68 20.04
C TYR A 131 -0.04 3.73 19.38
N ASP A 132 -0.10 2.47 19.82
CA ASP A 132 -1.02 1.48 19.28
C ASP A 132 -2.48 1.93 19.45
N SER A 133 -2.84 2.47 20.61
CA SER A 133 -4.18 2.99 20.87
C SER A 133 -4.52 4.17 19.98
N LEU A 134 -3.58 5.10 19.78
CA LEU A 134 -3.77 6.26 18.91
C LEU A 134 -3.88 5.88 17.44
N ILE A 135 -3.05 4.95 16.96
CA ILE A 135 -3.15 4.42 15.60
C ILE A 135 -4.51 3.79 15.40
N LYS A 136 -4.94 2.94 16.33
CA LYS A 136 -6.24 2.28 16.29
C LYS A 136 -7.37 3.30 16.22
N GLU A 137 -7.37 4.31 17.08
CA GLU A 137 -8.38 5.37 17.09
C GLU A 137 -8.44 6.14 15.75
N ILE A 138 -7.28 6.53 15.21
CA ILE A 138 -7.19 7.24 13.93
C ILE A 138 -7.77 6.36 12.81
N VAL A 139 -7.37 5.09 12.74
CA VAL A 139 -7.82 4.16 11.70
C VAL A 139 -9.31 3.88 11.84
N GLU A 140 -9.79 3.57 13.04
CA GLU A 140 -11.21 3.30 13.31
C GLU A 140 -12.09 4.50 12.97
N SER A 141 -11.67 5.72 13.32
CA SER A 141 -12.40 6.94 12.99
C SER A 141 -12.57 7.09 11.47
N GLN A 142 -11.51 6.90 10.68
CA GLN A 142 -11.57 6.99 9.23
C GLN A 142 -12.39 5.85 8.62
N MET A 143 -12.24 4.63 9.15
CA MET A 143 -13.00 3.46 8.68
C MET A 143 -14.50 3.58 8.99
N ASN A 144 -14.87 4.13 10.13
CA ASN A 144 -16.27 4.41 10.48
C ASN A 144 -16.92 5.39 9.50
N VAL A 145 -16.20 6.43 9.09
CA VAL A 145 -16.68 7.36 8.04
C VAL A 145 -16.83 6.64 6.71
N TYR A 146 -15.83 5.85 6.32
CA TYR A 146 -15.86 5.06 5.09
C TYR A 146 -17.06 4.09 5.06
N GLN A 147 -17.28 3.36 6.14
CA GLN A 147 -18.40 2.42 6.27
C GLN A 147 -19.75 3.12 6.07
N LYS A 148 -19.96 4.23 6.76
CA LYS A 148 -21.22 4.98 6.68
C LYS A 148 -21.49 5.54 5.28
N LEU A 149 -20.46 6.03 4.59
CA LEU A 149 -20.63 6.70 3.31
C LEU A 149 -20.67 5.72 2.12
N TYR A 150 -19.83 4.67 2.15
CA TYR A 150 -19.56 3.85 0.97
C TYR A 150 -19.99 2.39 1.10
N LEU A 151 -19.86 1.77 2.27
CA LEU A 151 -20.33 0.39 2.45
C LEU A 151 -21.84 0.31 2.55
N LYS A 152 -22.47 1.17 3.35
CA LYS A 152 -23.93 1.11 3.62
C LYS A 152 -24.33 -0.33 4.01
N ASP A 153 -25.25 -0.91 3.26
CA ASP A 153 -25.77 -2.28 3.47
C ASP A 153 -25.01 -3.35 2.66
N ARG A 154 -23.88 -2.98 2.01
CA ARG A 154 -23.09 -3.91 1.20
C ARG A 154 -22.24 -4.80 2.09
N GLN A 155 -22.28 -6.10 1.83
CA GLN A 155 -21.42 -7.07 2.49
C GLN A 155 -20.13 -7.27 1.71
N ILE A 156 -18.99 -7.14 2.40
CA ILE A 156 -17.69 -7.46 1.84
C ILE A 156 -17.40 -8.92 2.14
N LYS A 157 -17.22 -9.71 1.09
CA LYS A 157 -16.88 -11.13 1.17
C LYS A 157 -15.39 -11.39 0.99
N ASN A 158 -14.73 -10.53 0.22
CA ASN A 158 -13.31 -10.68 -0.11
C ASN A 158 -12.57 -9.38 0.18
N ILE A 159 -11.35 -9.51 0.67
CA ILE A 159 -10.41 -8.40 0.82
C ILE A 159 -9.12 -8.80 0.08
N ILE A 160 -8.70 -7.98 -0.87
CA ILE A 160 -7.40 -8.09 -1.53
C ILE A 160 -6.51 -7.01 -0.92
N VAL A 161 -5.36 -7.41 -0.39
CA VAL A 161 -4.39 -6.47 0.19
C VAL A 161 -3.15 -6.42 -0.69
N VAL A 162 -2.78 -5.23 -1.09
CA VAL A 162 -1.51 -4.92 -1.75
C VAL A 162 -0.60 -4.31 -0.69
N ASP A 163 0.33 -5.11 -0.19
CA ASP A 163 1.22 -4.74 0.90
C ASP A 163 2.41 -5.70 0.97
N ASP A 164 3.61 -5.17 1.08
CA ASP A 164 4.84 -5.97 1.09
C ASP A 164 5.00 -6.79 2.38
N TYR A 165 4.57 -6.23 3.51
CA TYR A 165 4.70 -6.89 4.81
C TYR A 165 3.79 -8.11 4.91
N LEU A 166 2.50 -7.96 4.60
CA LEU A 166 1.53 -9.06 4.63
C LEU A 166 1.86 -10.14 3.60
N ALA A 167 2.36 -9.75 2.42
CA ALA A 167 2.83 -10.70 1.43
C ALA A 167 3.95 -11.59 1.99
N GLY A 168 4.94 -11.00 2.65
CA GLY A 168 6.04 -11.74 3.30
C GLY A 168 5.59 -12.65 4.43
N VAL A 169 4.57 -12.24 5.18
CA VAL A 169 3.96 -13.02 6.26
C VAL A 169 3.20 -14.22 5.68
N LEU A 170 2.36 -13.98 4.68
CA LEU A 170 1.57 -15.03 4.02
C LEU A 170 2.46 -16.07 3.37
N GLN A 171 3.59 -15.68 2.76
CA GLN A 171 4.58 -16.61 2.21
C GLN A 171 5.13 -17.57 3.25
N LYS A 172 5.34 -17.13 4.48
CA LYS A 172 5.86 -17.97 5.56
C LYS A 172 4.82 -18.93 6.15
N HIS A 173 3.54 -18.60 6.04
CA HIS A 173 2.44 -19.37 6.64
C HIS A 173 1.71 -20.30 5.68
N THR A 174 1.83 -20.11 4.36
CA THR A 174 1.24 -20.99 3.35
C THR A 174 2.26 -22.07 2.93
N MET A 175 2.52 -23.01 3.83
CA MET A 175 3.53 -24.08 3.62
C MET A 175 3.08 -25.20 2.67
N ASP A 176 1.82 -25.26 2.25
CA ASP A 176 1.29 -26.31 1.38
C ASP A 176 1.44 -26.06 -0.14
N GLY A 177 1.99 -24.93 -0.52
CA GLY A 177 2.31 -24.56 -1.92
C GLY A 177 1.09 -24.41 -2.84
N LYS A 178 -0.12 -24.66 -2.36
CA LYS A 178 -1.35 -24.67 -3.18
C LYS A 178 -2.15 -23.38 -3.14
N HIS A 179 -1.95 -22.53 -2.14
CA HIS A 179 -2.74 -21.31 -1.94
C HIS A 179 -1.86 -20.10 -1.62
N PHE A 180 -0.88 -19.86 -2.47
CA PHE A 180 0.02 -18.73 -2.32
C PHE A 180 -0.77 -17.40 -2.31
N GLY A 181 -0.61 -16.63 -1.25
CA GLY A 181 -1.26 -15.32 -1.11
C GLY A 181 -2.73 -15.33 -0.69
N TYR A 182 -3.27 -16.47 -0.25
CA TYR A 182 -4.64 -16.57 0.27
C TYR A 182 -4.67 -17.00 1.73
N MET A 183 -5.50 -16.33 2.53
CA MET A 183 -5.75 -16.69 3.93
C MET A 183 -7.25 -16.52 4.25
N LYS A 184 -7.81 -17.44 5.02
CA LYS A 184 -9.16 -17.25 5.57
C LYS A 184 -9.14 -16.16 6.63
N VAL A 185 -10.21 -15.39 6.72
CA VAL A 185 -10.34 -14.29 7.69
C VAL A 185 -10.11 -14.78 9.14
N LYS A 186 -10.59 -15.98 9.48
CA LYS A 186 -10.36 -16.57 10.81
C LYS A 186 -8.87 -16.76 11.09
N ASP A 187 -8.15 -17.35 10.14
CA ASP A 187 -6.71 -17.66 10.28
C ASP A 187 -5.89 -16.36 10.38
N TYR A 188 -6.32 -15.29 9.69
CA TYR A 188 -5.72 -13.97 9.82
C TYR A 188 -5.88 -13.41 11.24
N PHE A 189 -7.05 -13.50 11.84
CA PHE A 189 -7.26 -13.04 13.21
C PHE A 189 -6.48 -13.86 14.25
N ASP A 190 -6.36 -15.16 14.06
CA ASP A 190 -5.55 -16.01 14.94
C ASP A 190 -4.07 -15.65 14.83
N PHE A 191 -3.57 -15.44 13.61
CA PHE A 191 -2.22 -14.93 13.35
C PHE A 191 -1.96 -13.55 14.00
N GLN A 192 -2.89 -12.62 13.89
CA GLN A 192 -2.78 -11.30 14.50
C GLN A 192 -2.66 -11.37 16.03
N LYS A 193 -3.42 -12.26 16.68
CA LYS A 193 -3.33 -12.51 18.13
C LYS A 193 -1.96 -13.05 18.51
N ASP A 194 -1.41 -13.97 17.71
CA ASP A 194 -0.11 -14.57 17.96
C ASP A 194 1.04 -13.55 17.87
N ILE A 195 0.97 -12.63 16.91
CA ILE A 195 1.95 -11.52 16.82
C ILE A 195 1.84 -10.62 18.05
N HIS A 196 0.63 -10.21 18.40
CA HIS A 196 0.41 -9.32 19.54
C HIS A 196 0.94 -9.92 20.85
N ASN A 197 0.76 -11.21 21.05
CA ASN A 197 1.26 -11.92 22.23
C ASN A 197 2.79 -12.11 22.24
N LYS A 198 3.47 -12.03 21.10
CA LYS A 198 4.94 -12.14 21.01
C LYS A 198 5.65 -10.80 21.11
N THR A 199 4.93 -9.68 20.98
CA THR A 199 5.48 -8.32 21.05
C THR A 199 5.22 -7.62 22.37
N VAL A 200 4.56 -8.26 23.32
CA VAL A 200 4.34 -7.84 24.70
C VAL A 200 5.27 -8.64 25.63
#